data_052bb0735937d5289b5d5d1d81fe2de1
#
_entry.id   052bb0735937d5289b5d5d1d81fe2de1
#
_cell.length_a   1.000
_cell.length_b   1.000
_cell.length_c   1.000
_cell.angle_alpha   90.00
_cell.angle_beta   90.00
_cell.angle_gamma   90.00
#
_symmetry.space_group_name_H-M   'P 1'
#
loop_
_entity.id
_entity.type
_entity.pdbx_description
1 polymer ?
#
loop_
_entity_poly.entity_id
_entity_poly.type
_entity_poly.pdbx_seq_one_letter_code
_entity_poly.pdbx_strand_id
1 'polypeptide(L)'
;TDLHSMGQWIQEGERTIYETVISIEKPNKELLFPNDEDNLDGLNFLAGKRVDEVNKMAELGTKLAHVDGGVPNIHISVPQLNEYYIGQLIYFFEKACGISGLILGVNPFNQPGVEAYKKWMFEALGK
;
A
#
# COMPACT_ATOMS: atom_id res chain seq x y z
N THR A 1 -4.89 -6.97 -10.64
CA THR A 1 -3.62 -7.26 -11.36
C THR A 1 -2.51 -7.57 -10.36
N ASP A 2 -2.33 -6.77 -9.33
CA ASP A 2 -1.24 -6.94 -8.34
C ASP A 2 -1.40 -8.19 -7.49
N LEU A 3 -2.62 -8.63 -7.22
CA LEU A 3 -2.88 -9.90 -6.54
C LEU A 3 -2.37 -11.10 -7.33
N HIS A 4 -2.36 -11.03 -8.67
CA HIS A 4 -1.77 -12.07 -9.50
C HIS A 4 -0.25 -11.97 -9.61
N SER A 5 0.31 -10.78 -9.60
CA SER A 5 1.76 -10.60 -9.75
C SER A 5 2.53 -10.90 -8.47
N MET A 6 2.02 -10.50 -7.32
CA MET A 6 2.69 -10.59 -6.02
C MET A 6 2.00 -11.53 -5.03
N GLY A 7 0.71 -11.80 -5.21
CA GLY A 7 -0.09 -12.55 -4.25
C GLY A 7 0.42 -13.97 -4.00
N GLN A 8 0.84 -14.68 -5.05
CA GLN A 8 1.42 -16.01 -4.92
C GLN A 8 2.70 -16.00 -4.08
N TRP A 9 3.59 -15.04 -4.32
CA TRP A 9 4.82 -14.90 -3.56
C TRP A 9 4.57 -14.50 -2.10
N ILE A 10 3.63 -13.61 -1.86
CA ILE A 10 3.23 -13.21 -0.51
C ILE A 10 2.66 -14.42 0.22
N GLN A 11 1.79 -15.21 -0.42
CA GLN A 11 1.11 -16.35 0.18
C GLN A 11 2.03 -17.54 0.49
N GLU A 12 2.98 -17.85 -0.42
CA GLU A 12 3.80 -19.08 -0.36
C GLU A 12 5.31 -18.82 -0.39
N GLY A 13 5.77 -17.58 -0.49
CA GLY A 13 7.18 -17.23 -0.45
C GLY A 13 7.78 -17.24 0.96
N GLU A 14 8.99 -16.72 1.08
CA GLU A 14 9.69 -16.61 2.38
C GLU A 14 8.94 -15.69 3.36
N ARG A 15 8.89 -16.07 4.63
CA ARG A 15 8.22 -15.30 5.70
C ARG A 15 9.10 -14.19 6.26
N THR A 16 9.56 -13.31 5.38
CA THR A 16 10.43 -12.17 5.71
C THR A 16 9.70 -10.82 5.54
N ILE A 17 8.42 -10.86 5.20
CA ILE A 17 7.59 -9.69 4.91
C ILE A 17 6.43 -9.54 5.87
N TYR A 18 5.93 -8.34 5.95
CA TYR A 18 4.61 -8.01 6.48
C TYR A 18 3.90 -7.06 5.50
N GLU A 19 2.60 -7.01 5.57
CA GLU A 19 1.80 -6.11 4.74
C GLU A 19 1.27 -4.92 5.55
N THR A 20 1.20 -3.77 4.90
CA THR A 20 0.44 -2.62 5.39
C THR A 20 -0.65 -2.30 4.39
N VAL A 21 -1.89 -2.55 4.76
CA VAL A 21 -3.08 -2.27 3.94
C VAL A 21 -3.67 -0.93 4.33
N ILE A 22 -3.77 -0.02 3.36
CA ILE A 22 -4.41 1.28 3.51
C ILE A 22 -5.82 1.19 2.94
N SER A 23 -6.82 1.36 3.79
CA SER A 23 -8.23 1.23 3.45
C SER A 23 -8.95 2.55 3.58
N ILE A 24 -9.62 3.00 2.52
CA ILE A 24 -10.48 4.20 2.55
C ILE A 24 -11.87 3.80 3.01
N GLU A 25 -12.36 4.39 4.12
CA GLU A 25 -13.65 4.01 4.70
C GLU A 25 -14.83 4.49 3.86
N LYS A 26 -14.78 5.77 3.45
CA LYS A 26 -15.86 6.41 2.70
C LYS A 26 -15.40 6.75 1.29
N PRO A 27 -15.99 6.18 0.24
CA PRO A 27 -15.67 6.53 -1.13
C PRO A 27 -16.14 7.94 -1.45
N ASN A 28 -15.43 8.62 -2.35
CA ASN A 28 -15.82 9.96 -2.81
C ASN A 28 -17.00 9.93 -3.79
N LYS A 29 -17.21 8.79 -4.44
CA LYS A 29 -18.32 8.57 -5.39
C LYS A 29 -18.85 7.16 -5.24
N GLU A 30 -20.13 7.00 -5.45
CA GLU A 30 -20.77 5.69 -5.56
C GLU A 30 -20.85 5.28 -7.02
N LEU A 31 -20.41 4.08 -7.31
CA LEU A 31 -20.50 3.45 -8.62
C LEU A 31 -21.09 2.05 -8.42
N LEU A 32 -22.07 1.71 -9.24
CA LEU A 32 -22.69 0.39 -9.22
C LEU A 32 -22.19 -0.44 -10.41
N PHE A 33 -22.10 -1.74 -10.22
CA PHE A 33 -21.90 -2.66 -11.33
C PHE A 33 -23.13 -2.65 -12.24
N PRO A 34 -22.95 -2.43 -13.56
CA PRO A 34 -24.06 -2.54 -14.50
C PRO A 34 -24.48 -4.00 -14.68
N ASN A 35 -25.68 -4.21 -15.21
CA ASN A 35 -26.08 -5.50 -15.75
C ASN A 35 -25.68 -5.57 -17.22
N ASP A 36 -25.07 -6.66 -17.64
CA ASP A 36 -24.78 -6.96 -19.05
C ASP A 36 -25.79 -7.99 -19.56
N GLU A 37 -26.52 -7.67 -20.64
CA GLU A 37 -27.56 -8.54 -21.17
C GLU A 37 -26.99 -9.90 -21.60
N ASP A 38 -25.79 -9.92 -22.17
CA ASP A 38 -25.12 -11.11 -22.65
C ASP A 38 -24.34 -11.88 -21.59
N ASN A 39 -24.07 -11.22 -20.44
CA ASN A 39 -23.30 -11.78 -19.32
C ASN A 39 -22.00 -12.47 -19.77
N LEU A 40 -21.28 -11.87 -20.72
CA LEU A 40 -20.11 -12.48 -21.36
C LEU A 40 -18.95 -12.73 -20.38
N ASP A 41 -18.84 -11.92 -19.35
CA ASP A 41 -17.83 -12.03 -18.30
C ASP A 41 -18.27 -12.87 -17.09
N GLY A 42 -19.55 -13.28 -17.05
CA GLY A 42 -20.14 -14.04 -15.94
C GLY A 42 -20.32 -13.23 -14.65
N LEU A 43 -20.24 -11.89 -14.70
CA LEU A 43 -20.21 -11.04 -13.50
C LEU A 43 -21.57 -10.44 -13.12
N ASN A 44 -22.67 -10.80 -13.78
CA ASN A 44 -24.00 -10.27 -13.47
C ASN A 44 -24.48 -10.54 -12.03
N PHE A 45 -23.86 -11.48 -11.32
CA PHE A 45 -24.11 -11.67 -9.88
C PHE A 45 -23.68 -10.47 -9.02
N LEU A 46 -22.86 -9.56 -9.59
CA LEU A 46 -22.46 -8.29 -8.97
C LEU A 46 -23.37 -7.12 -9.35
N ALA A 47 -24.24 -7.30 -10.37
CA ALA A 47 -25.08 -6.22 -10.86
C ALA A 47 -25.88 -5.54 -9.72
N GLY A 48 -25.87 -4.22 -9.70
CA GLY A 48 -26.50 -3.41 -8.65
C GLY A 48 -25.72 -3.30 -7.33
N LYS A 49 -24.64 -4.07 -7.14
CA LYS A 49 -23.74 -3.90 -5.98
C LYS A 49 -22.80 -2.71 -6.18
N ARG A 50 -22.39 -2.11 -5.10
CA ARG A 50 -21.41 -1.02 -5.14
C ARG A 50 -20.00 -1.56 -5.39
N VAL A 51 -19.24 -0.88 -6.25
CA VAL A 51 -17.85 -1.24 -6.56
C VAL A 51 -16.97 -1.19 -5.32
N ASP A 52 -17.16 -0.19 -4.46
CA ASP A 52 -16.39 -0.06 -3.21
C ASP A 52 -16.68 -1.18 -2.22
N GLU A 53 -17.92 -1.66 -2.14
CA GLU A 53 -18.28 -2.81 -1.28
C GLU A 53 -17.64 -4.10 -1.78
N VAL A 54 -17.66 -4.34 -3.08
CA VAL A 54 -17.00 -5.51 -3.68
C VAL A 54 -15.48 -5.44 -3.47
N ASN A 55 -14.89 -4.26 -3.63
CA ASN A 55 -13.46 -4.04 -3.33
C ASN A 55 -13.12 -4.33 -1.86
N LYS A 56 -13.99 -3.94 -0.91
CA LYS A 56 -13.81 -4.25 0.51
C LYS A 56 -13.89 -5.76 0.80
N MET A 57 -14.71 -6.49 0.08
CA MET A 57 -14.76 -7.94 0.21
C MET A 57 -13.49 -8.61 -0.34
N ALA A 58 -12.96 -8.10 -1.44
CA ALA A 58 -11.67 -8.56 -1.98
C ALA A 58 -10.51 -8.26 -1.00
N GLU A 59 -10.46 -7.05 -0.44
CA GLU A 59 -9.50 -6.65 0.60
C GLU A 59 -9.56 -7.60 1.80
N LEU A 60 -10.77 -7.87 2.30
CA LEU A 60 -10.97 -8.76 3.44
C LEU A 60 -10.52 -10.19 3.14
N GLY A 61 -10.92 -10.74 1.99
CA GLY A 61 -10.56 -12.10 1.58
C GLY A 61 -9.04 -12.28 1.45
N THR A 62 -8.37 -11.32 0.80
CA THR A 62 -6.90 -11.30 0.66
C THR A 62 -6.21 -11.24 2.02
N LYS A 63 -6.63 -10.33 2.88
CA LYS A 63 -6.07 -10.18 4.23
C LYS A 63 -6.20 -11.47 5.05
N LEU A 64 -7.38 -12.10 5.03
CA LEU A 64 -7.61 -13.34 5.77
C LEU A 64 -6.70 -14.47 5.26
N ALA A 65 -6.58 -14.61 3.93
CA ALA A 65 -5.72 -15.63 3.33
C ALA A 65 -4.24 -15.41 3.70
N HIS A 66 -3.73 -14.18 3.61
CA HIS A 66 -2.34 -13.88 3.92
C HIS A 66 -2.03 -14.05 5.41
N VAL A 67 -2.94 -13.64 6.31
CA VAL A 67 -2.78 -13.84 7.75
C VAL A 67 -2.79 -15.33 8.11
N ASP A 68 -3.70 -16.10 7.53
CA ASP A 68 -3.75 -17.57 7.70
C ASP A 68 -2.46 -18.24 7.17
N GLY A 69 -1.91 -17.71 6.08
CA GLY A 69 -0.61 -18.10 5.53
C GLY A 69 0.61 -17.63 6.34
N GLY A 70 0.42 -16.93 7.46
CA GLY A 70 1.50 -16.50 8.36
C GLY A 70 2.15 -15.16 7.98
N VAL A 71 1.50 -14.33 7.16
CA VAL A 71 1.97 -12.99 6.83
C VAL A 71 1.31 -11.95 7.75
N PRO A 72 2.07 -11.29 8.65
CA PRO A 72 1.52 -10.25 9.51
C PRO A 72 0.94 -9.09 8.71
N ASN A 73 -0.21 -8.58 9.15
CA ASN A 73 -0.94 -7.54 8.44
C ASN A 73 -1.21 -6.34 9.35
N ILE A 74 -0.77 -5.16 8.93
CA ILE A 74 -1.06 -3.88 9.57
C ILE A 74 -2.17 -3.21 8.75
N HIS A 75 -3.23 -2.76 9.41
CA HIS A 75 -4.34 -2.09 8.76
C HIS A 75 -4.41 -0.62 9.16
N ILE A 76 -4.39 0.27 8.17
CA ILE A 76 -4.53 1.71 8.37
C ILE A 76 -5.84 2.15 7.73
N SER A 77 -6.82 2.54 8.55
CA SER A 77 -8.08 3.12 8.09
C SER A 77 -7.92 4.61 7.86
N VAL A 78 -8.29 5.07 6.66
CA VAL A 78 -8.38 6.47 6.29
C VAL A 78 -9.84 6.83 6.08
N PRO A 79 -10.40 7.80 6.83
CA PRO A 79 -11.84 8.06 6.79
C PRO A 79 -12.37 8.46 5.41
N GLN A 80 -11.59 9.22 4.65
CA GLN A 80 -11.98 9.70 3.32
C GLN A 80 -10.74 10.08 2.51
N LEU A 81 -10.80 9.93 1.20
CA LEU A 81 -9.73 10.37 0.30
C LEU A 81 -9.88 11.87 -0.01
N ASN A 82 -9.11 12.70 0.67
CA ASN A 82 -8.98 14.14 0.44
C ASN A 82 -7.59 14.63 0.82
N GLU A 83 -7.29 15.89 0.55
CA GLU A 83 -5.97 16.50 0.75
C GLU A 83 -5.51 16.45 2.21
N TYR A 84 -6.45 16.61 3.14
CA TYR A 84 -6.16 16.60 4.58
C TYR A 84 -5.67 15.21 5.04
N TYR A 85 -6.39 14.16 4.70
CA TYR A 85 -5.99 12.80 5.10
C TYR A 85 -4.78 12.29 4.34
N ILE A 86 -4.59 12.71 3.08
CA ILE A 86 -3.36 12.40 2.33
C ILE A 86 -2.15 13.05 3.01
N GLY A 87 -2.26 14.32 3.41
CA GLY A 87 -1.21 15.01 4.15
C GLY A 87 -0.86 14.32 5.48
N GLN A 88 -1.89 13.87 6.22
CA GLN A 88 -1.67 13.09 7.45
C GLN A 88 -0.97 11.75 7.18
N LEU A 89 -1.35 11.05 6.11
CA LEU A 89 -0.76 9.75 5.75
C LEU A 89 0.72 9.91 5.36
N ILE A 90 1.06 10.92 4.56
CA ILE A 90 2.45 11.25 4.19
C ILE A 90 3.26 11.53 5.45
N TYR A 91 2.79 12.43 6.29
CA TYR A 91 3.47 12.79 7.54
C TYR A 91 3.62 11.59 8.50
N PHE A 92 2.62 10.72 8.55
CA PHE A 92 2.69 9.48 9.34
C PHE A 92 3.89 8.62 8.91
N PHE A 93 4.06 8.37 7.60
CA PHE A 93 5.17 7.54 7.12
C PHE A 93 6.53 8.25 7.24
N GLU A 94 6.60 9.55 7.00
CA GLU A 94 7.83 10.32 7.22
C GLU A 94 8.26 10.27 8.70
N LYS A 95 7.32 10.47 9.61
CA LYS A 95 7.58 10.38 11.04
C LYS A 95 7.96 8.96 11.47
N ALA A 96 7.30 7.95 10.96
CA ALA A 96 7.62 6.55 11.23
C ALA A 96 9.04 6.22 10.75
N CYS A 97 9.43 6.69 9.57
CA CYS A 97 10.80 6.56 9.06
C CYS A 97 11.83 7.22 9.98
N GLY A 98 11.59 8.46 10.41
CA GLY A 98 12.45 9.14 11.35
C GLY A 98 12.61 8.40 12.68
N ILE A 99 11.49 7.95 13.27
CA ILE A 99 11.49 7.19 14.52
C ILE A 99 12.22 5.85 14.35
N SER A 100 11.98 5.12 13.26
CA SER A 100 12.64 3.83 13.03
C SER A 100 14.16 3.99 12.88
N GLY A 101 14.62 5.05 12.21
CA GLY A 101 16.04 5.37 12.12
C GLY A 101 16.66 5.62 13.49
N LEU A 102 15.99 6.40 14.35
CA LEU A 102 16.45 6.64 15.71
C LEU A 102 16.48 5.36 16.58
N ILE A 103 15.50 4.47 16.42
CA ILE A 103 15.47 3.16 17.11
C ILE A 103 16.65 2.30 16.65
N LEU A 104 17.01 2.35 15.37
CA LEU A 104 18.19 1.66 14.82
C LEU A 104 19.53 2.31 15.23
N GLY A 105 19.50 3.43 15.94
CA GLY A 105 20.71 4.14 16.38
C GLY A 105 21.41 4.91 15.26
N VAL A 106 20.74 5.20 14.16
CA VAL A 106 21.26 6.00 13.05
C VAL A 106 20.59 7.37 13.02
N ASN A 107 21.28 8.38 12.46
CA ASN A 107 20.67 9.68 12.21
C ASN A 107 19.89 9.65 10.90
N PRO A 108 18.54 9.71 10.92
CA PRO A 108 17.74 9.64 9.70
C PRO A 108 17.75 10.94 8.88
N PHE A 109 18.37 12.02 9.41
CA PHE A 109 18.33 13.36 8.81
C PHE A 109 19.64 13.74 8.12
N ASN A 110 20.64 12.86 8.05
CA ASN A 110 21.87 13.09 7.31
C ASN A 110 22.07 12.02 6.23
N GLN A 111 22.95 12.30 5.28
CA GLN A 111 23.23 11.43 4.14
C GLN A 111 24.74 11.36 3.87
N PRO A 112 25.56 10.85 4.80
CA PRO A 112 27.02 10.85 4.63
C PRO A 112 27.48 10.09 3.38
N GLY A 113 26.77 9.03 2.97
CA GLY A 113 27.05 8.31 1.71
C GLY A 113 26.84 9.16 0.46
N VAL A 114 25.85 10.05 0.48
CA VAL A 114 25.59 10.99 -0.62
C VAL A 114 26.70 12.05 -0.69
N GLU A 115 27.18 12.55 0.41
CA GLU A 115 28.27 13.52 0.46
C GLU A 115 29.59 12.91 -0.09
N ALA A 116 29.81 11.63 0.14
CA ALA A 116 31.00 10.95 -0.39
C ALA A 116 31.06 10.97 -1.92
N TYR A 117 29.96 10.63 -2.62
CA TYR A 117 29.99 10.65 -4.09
C TYR A 117 30.03 12.08 -4.65
N LYS A 118 29.41 13.06 -3.99
CA LYS A 118 29.48 14.47 -4.40
C LYS A 118 30.92 14.97 -4.39
N LYS A 119 31.70 14.62 -3.37
CA LYS A 119 33.13 14.96 -3.29
C LYS A 119 33.87 14.46 -4.52
N TRP A 120 33.78 13.19 -4.84
CA TRP A 120 34.43 12.61 -6.02
C TRP A 120 33.96 13.23 -7.34
N MET A 121 32.67 13.53 -7.45
CA MET A 121 32.14 14.23 -8.62
C MET A 121 32.74 15.63 -8.79
N PHE A 122 32.85 16.40 -7.71
CA PHE A 122 33.47 17.73 -7.77
C PHE A 122 34.95 17.69 -8.07
N GLU A 123 35.69 16.74 -7.49
CA GLU A 123 37.11 16.53 -7.82
C GLU A 123 37.28 16.18 -9.31
N ALA A 124 36.45 15.29 -9.86
CA ALA A 124 36.49 14.93 -11.29
C ALA A 124 36.13 16.10 -12.21
N LEU A 125 35.34 17.07 -11.74
CA LEU A 125 34.99 18.29 -12.46
C LEU A 125 36.02 19.42 -12.27
N GLY A 126 37.06 19.21 -11.48
CA GLY A 126 38.13 20.21 -11.23
C GLY A 126 37.70 21.33 -10.27
N LYS A 127 36.76 21.07 -9.37
CA LYS A 127 36.27 22.02 -8.36
C LYS A 127 36.87 21.73 -7.00
#